data_07878cd86b8ec467515a6f44eaa7a837
#
_entry.id   07878cd86b8ec467515a6f44eaa7a837
#
_cell.length_a   1.000
_cell.length_b   1.000
_cell.length_c   1.000
_cell.angle_alpha   90.00
_cell.angle_beta   90.00
_cell.angle_gamma   90.00
#
_symmetry.space_group_name_H-M   'P 1'
#
loop_
_entity.id
_entity.type
_entity.pdbx_description
1 polymer ?
#
loop_
_entity_poly.entity_id
_entity_poly.type
_entity_poly.pdbx_seq_one_letter_code
_entity_poly.pdbx_strand_id
1 'polypeptide(L)'
;SIARRQRQMCIRDSMKDELLFCPLGGSGEIGMNMNLFGYGQPSDHKWIMVDIGVTFADDTIPGVDLIYPDPGFIVERKDNLLGIVLTHAHEDHIGAIAHLWPKLQCKIFATPFTAVLIREKFREKQIDITNDLQIVELNGKVSLDPFEIEYITLTHSILEPNGLRIKTPAGVILHTGDWKVDPNPLIGDNINEKRLKEIGEEGVLAMICDSTNVFSAGRSGSELDVRKNMLNVMSRLKKRIIITSFASNVARMETAFYCAEQTGRQISLVGRSMHRIYKAARQCGYLKNTIEPIDPREAKNFSREKIVYLCTGSQGEPMGAMMRISSYVHPDVFIEKGDAVIFSSKIIPGNEKKLYKLHNQLVKDGIEVISEETEFVHVSGHPNREDLKEMYQWVKPRCVIPVHGEHRHMIEHINFAKEMQVPHPVQVENGDIVKLYPGEKPEVYDKAPSGRLYLDGSVSVDPDSQSIKDRKNLSANGYLEVTIMITPKGKIHNNPILSFRGLPVDDRDDFVYGLEEEIEKTSRTFKIGSKQQEHNLIDALKIACRKFSKERTGKKPFTNINLVRI
;
A
#
# COMPACT_ATOMS: atom_id res chain seq x y z
N SER A 1 -2.68 35.23 -44.58
CA SER A 1 -2.10 35.23 -43.24
C SER A 1 -3.02 35.76 -42.16
N ILE A 2 -3.88 36.76 -42.45
CA ILE A 2 -4.87 37.29 -41.51
C ILE A 2 -6.02 36.30 -41.31
N ALA A 3 -6.53 35.66 -42.37
CA ALA A 3 -7.57 34.64 -42.29
C ALA A 3 -7.16 33.39 -41.50
N ARG A 4 -5.85 33.01 -41.49
CA ARG A 4 -5.33 31.92 -40.69
C ARG A 4 -5.24 32.29 -39.18
N ARG A 5 -4.84 33.54 -38.89
CA ARG A 5 -4.86 34.07 -37.51
C ARG A 5 -6.27 34.25 -36.96
N GLN A 6 -7.21 34.74 -37.80
CA GLN A 6 -8.62 34.84 -37.40
C GLN A 6 -9.27 33.46 -37.20
N ARG A 7 -8.98 32.44 -38.06
CA ARG A 7 -9.47 31.08 -37.82
C ARG A 7 -8.84 30.45 -36.57
N GLN A 8 -7.55 30.69 -36.26
CA GLN A 8 -6.94 30.25 -35.03
C GLN A 8 -7.47 31.01 -33.78
N MET A 9 -7.80 32.29 -33.91
CA MET A 9 -8.44 33.07 -32.86
C MET A 9 -9.90 32.64 -32.63
N CYS A 10 -10.69 32.40 -33.69
CA CYS A 10 -12.06 31.90 -33.57
C CYS A 10 -12.13 30.45 -33.05
N ILE A 11 -11.10 29.63 -33.30
CA ILE A 11 -11.03 28.28 -32.72
C ILE A 11 -10.67 28.34 -31.22
N ARG A 12 -9.85 29.31 -30.78
CA ARG A 12 -9.57 29.53 -29.35
C ARG A 12 -10.80 30.04 -28.57
N ASP A 13 -11.63 30.87 -29.18
CA ASP A 13 -12.82 31.43 -28.51
C ASP A 13 -14.00 30.45 -28.38
N SER A 14 -13.90 29.22 -28.92
CA SER A 14 -14.96 28.21 -28.87
C SER A 14 -14.65 26.97 -28.05
N MET A 15 -13.43 26.84 -27.48
CA MET A 15 -13.10 25.73 -26.60
C MET A 15 -13.64 25.99 -25.21
N LYS A 16 -14.61 25.18 -24.79
CA LYS A 16 -15.11 25.19 -23.39
C LYS A 16 -14.08 24.60 -22.47
N ASP A 17 -14.02 25.14 -21.25
CA ASP A 17 -13.22 24.52 -20.19
C ASP A 17 -13.69 23.09 -19.96
N GLU A 18 -12.74 22.19 -19.67
CA GLU A 18 -12.98 20.78 -19.41
C GLU A 18 -12.76 20.47 -17.93
N LEU A 19 -13.59 19.59 -17.37
CA LEU A 19 -13.36 18.96 -16.08
C LEU A 19 -13.03 17.49 -16.30
N LEU A 20 -11.85 17.10 -15.85
CA LEU A 20 -11.27 15.79 -16.09
C LEU A 20 -11.05 15.06 -14.77
N PHE A 21 -11.19 13.74 -14.80
CA PHE A 21 -10.74 12.82 -13.76
C PHE A 21 -9.76 11.81 -14.37
N CYS A 22 -8.63 11.57 -13.70
CA CYS A 22 -7.64 10.60 -14.15
C CYS A 22 -7.01 9.87 -12.94
N PRO A 23 -7.38 8.60 -12.69
CA PRO A 23 -6.67 7.80 -11.71
C PRO A 23 -5.32 7.34 -12.27
N LEU A 24 -4.23 7.53 -11.54
CA LEU A 24 -2.92 6.94 -11.83
C LEU A 24 -2.65 5.71 -10.96
N GLY A 25 -3.43 5.51 -9.90
CA GLY A 25 -3.38 4.36 -9.01
C GLY A 25 -4.71 4.18 -8.29
N GLY A 26 -4.99 2.95 -7.80
CA GLY A 26 -6.20 2.62 -7.05
C GLY A 26 -7.41 2.21 -7.91
N SER A 27 -7.27 2.12 -9.23
CA SER A 27 -8.31 1.63 -10.14
C SER A 27 -7.91 0.30 -10.77
N GLY A 28 -8.69 -0.76 -10.48
CA GLY A 28 -8.34 -2.14 -10.83
C GLY A 28 -7.44 -2.82 -9.81
N GLU A 29 -7.20 -2.18 -8.67
CA GLU A 29 -6.40 -2.67 -7.55
C GLU A 29 -6.85 -2.02 -6.24
N ILE A 30 -6.50 -2.64 -5.11
CA ILE A 30 -6.66 -2.06 -3.76
C ILE A 30 -5.29 -1.55 -3.31
N GLY A 31 -5.21 -0.26 -2.97
CA GLY A 31 -3.98 0.41 -2.57
C GLY A 31 -3.41 1.34 -3.64
N MET A 32 -2.26 1.92 -3.35
CA MET A 32 -1.51 2.94 -4.12
C MET A 32 -2.40 4.00 -4.81
N ASN A 33 -3.35 4.56 -4.03
CA ASN A 33 -4.30 5.54 -4.53
C ASN A 33 -3.59 6.82 -4.98
N MET A 34 -3.91 7.26 -6.19
CA MET A 34 -3.44 8.52 -6.77
C MET A 34 -4.44 8.98 -7.83
N ASN A 35 -5.24 9.98 -7.48
CA ASN A 35 -6.35 10.45 -8.30
C ASN A 35 -6.13 11.91 -8.70
N LEU A 36 -6.22 12.22 -9.98
CA LEU A 36 -6.03 13.56 -10.52
C LEU A 36 -7.38 14.17 -10.95
N PHE A 37 -7.56 15.45 -10.66
CA PHE A 37 -8.64 16.25 -11.18
C PHE A 37 -8.07 17.44 -11.94
N GLY A 38 -8.47 17.61 -13.18
CA GLY A 38 -8.01 18.69 -14.06
C GLY A 38 -9.16 19.60 -14.45
N TYR A 39 -8.96 20.91 -14.42
CA TYR A 39 -9.92 21.87 -14.92
C TYR A 39 -9.25 22.98 -15.73
N GLY A 40 -9.85 23.35 -16.85
CA GLY A 40 -9.41 24.44 -17.71
C GLY A 40 -9.51 24.13 -19.19
N GLN A 41 -8.86 24.96 -20.00
CA GLN A 41 -8.80 24.77 -21.45
C GLN A 41 -7.99 23.53 -21.81
N PRO A 42 -8.35 22.81 -22.88
CA PRO A 42 -7.49 21.77 -23.43
C PRO A 42 -6.03 22.25 -23.56
N SER A 43 -5.07 21.45 -23.10
CA SER A 43 -3.64 21.76 -23.02
C SER A 43 -3.17 22.73 -21.92
N ASP A 44 -4.07 23.35 -21.14
CA ASP A 44 -3.71 24.23 -20.01
C ASP A 44 -4.58 23.98 -18.76
N HIS A 45 -4.83 22.71 -18.48
CA HIS A 45 -5.55 22.32 -17.26
C HIS A 45 -4.74 22.63 -16.02
N LYS A 46 -5.38 23.19 -14.99
CA LYS A 46 -4.89 23.19 -13.62
C LYS A 46 -5.27 21.87 -12.96
N TRP A 47 -4.35 21.32 -12.19
CA TRP A 47 -4.51 19.99 -11.59
C TRP A 47 -4.46 20.04 -10.08
N ILE A 48 -5.24 19.19 -9.44
CA ILE A 48 -5.06 18.78 -8.05
C ILE A 48 -4.89 17.25 -8.02
N MET A 49 -4.13 16.79 -7.05
CA MET A 49 -3.94 15.35 -6.78
C MET A 49 -4.64 15.01 -5.45
N VAL A 50 -5.45 13.97 -5.45
CA VAL A 50 -6.06 13.40 -4.25
C VAL A 50 -5.34 12.10 -3.94
N ASP A 51 -4.68 12.06 -2.78
CA ASP A 51 -3.88 10.97 -2.26
C ASP A 51 -2.62 10.65 -3.10
N ILE A 52 -1.66 9.95 -2.49
CA ILE A 52 -0.39 9.54 -3.06
C ILE A 52 0.13 8.31 -2.29
N GLY A 53 -0.51 7.17 -2.56
CA GLY A 53 -0.38 5.96 -1.78
C GLY A 53 0.64 4.96 -2.29
N VAL A 54 0.83 3.90 -1.50
CA VAL A 54 1.63 2.72 -1.86
C VAL A 54 0.78 1.46 -1.81
N THR A 55 1.31 0.40 -2.39
CA THR A 55 0.96 -0.98 -2.06
C THR A 55 2.23 -1.75 -1.69
N PHE A 56 2.09 -2.93 -1.11
CA PHE A 56 3.23 -3.75 -0.70
C PHE A 56 3.51 -4.82 -1.75
N ALA A 57 4.79 -5.12 -1.93
CA ALA A 57 5.19 -6.23 -2.78
C ALA A 57 4.89 -7.57 -2.09
N ASP A 58 4.58 -8.57 -2.89
CA ASP A 58 4.46 -9.96 -2.46
C ASP A 58 5.74 -10.77 -2.70
N ASP A 59 5.71 -12.05 -2.34
CA ASP A 59 6.85 -12.94 -2.45
C ASP A 59 7.29 -13.21 -3.92
N THR A 60 6.51 -12.75 -4.93
CA THR A 60 6.84 -12.90 -6.36
C THR A 60 7.83 -11.83 -6.85
N ILE A 61 8.08 -10.80 -6.02
CA ILE A 61 8.98 -9.69 -6.34
C ILE A 61 10.06 -9.58 -5.25
N PRO A 62 11.10 -10.43 -5.32
CA PRO A 62 12.11 -10.49 -4.24
C PRO A 62 12.85 -9.17 -4.03
N GLY A 63 12.93 -8.72 -2.76
CA GLY A 63 13.72 -7.56 -2.35
C GLY A 63 13.08 -6.21 -2.65
N VAL A 64 11.81 -6.18 -3.05
CA VAL A 64 10.99 -4.96 -3.16
C VAL A 64 10.04 -4.89 -1.98
N ASP A 65 10.03 -3.77 -1.27
CA ASP A 65 9.15 -3.57 -0.12
C ASP A 65 7.87 -2.80 -0.49
N LEU A 66 8.02 -1.75 -1.30
CA LEU A 66 6.95 -0.82 -1.65
C LEU A 66 6.80 -0.70 -3.16
N ILE A 67 5.54 -0.51 -3.57
CA ILE A 67 5.14 -0.23 -4.95
C ILE A 67 4.28 1.02 -4.93
N TYR A 68 4.48 1.93 -5.88
CA TYR A 68 3.68 3.15 -6.01
C TYR A 68 3.40 3.48 -7.48
N PRO A 69 2.37 4.33 -7.75
CA PRO A 69 2.02 4.70 -9.10
C PRO A 69 3.16 5.48 -9.77
N ASP A 70 3.31 5.33 -11.08
CA ASP A 70 4.19 6.19 -11.86
C ASP A 70 3.58 7.59 -11.99
N PRO A 71 4.21 8.64 -11.43
CA PRO A 71 3.70 10.00 -11.50
C PRO A 71 4.09 10.72 -12.81
N GLY A 72 4.68 10.05 -13.79
CA GLY A 72 5.25 10.67 -14.99
C GLY A 72 4.32 11.66 -15.67
N PHE A 73 3.05 11.30 -15.84
CA PHE A 73 2.03 12.17 -16.44
C PHE A 73 1.90 13.53 -15.73
N ILE A 74 1.85 13.54 -14.41
CA ILE A 74 1.67 14.79 -13.65
C ILE A 74 3.00 15.50 -13.38
N VAL A 75 4.12 14.79 -13.35
CA VAL A 75 5.46 15.39 -13.24
C VAL A 75 5.75 16.29 -14.48
N GLU A 76 5.33 15.85 -15.67
CA GLU A 76 5.43 16.68 -16.89
C GLU A 76 4.55 17.94 -16.84
N ARG A 77 3.56 17.98 -15.94
CA ARG A 77 2.58 19.07 -15.75
C ARG A 77 2.69 19.73 -14.37
N LYS A 78 3.81 19.53 -13.68
CA LYS A 78 3.98 19.97 -12.28
C LYS A 78 3.76 21.47 -12.05
N ASP A 79 4.05 22.30 -13.05
CA ASP A 79 3.86 23.76 -12.97
C ASP A 79 2.36 24.14 -12.93
N ASN A 80 1.49 23.23 -13.36
CA ASN A 80 0.03 23.33 -13.28
C ASN A 80 -0.55 22.48 -12.13
N LEU A 81 0.25 21.75 -11.34
CA LEU A 81 -0.19 21.03 -10.18
C LEU A 81 -0.29 21.99 -8.97
N LEU A 82 -1.49 22.31 -8.57
CA LEU A 82 -1.77 23.28 -7.51
C LEU A 82 -1.50 22.71 -6.11
N GLY A 83 -1.68 21.41 -5.93
CA GLY A 83 -1.40 20.75 -4.66
C GLY A 83 -1.87 19.31 -4.59
N ILE A 84 -1.42 18.65 -3.50
CA ILE A 84 -1.83 17.31 -3.09
C ILE A 84 -2.78 17.46 -1.91
N VAL A 85 -3.97 16.89 -2.01
CA VAL A 85 -5.03 16.94 -1.00
C VAL A 85 -5.21 15.52 -0.45
N LEU A 86 -4.99 15.33 0.83
CA LEU A 86 -4.97 14.01 1.45
C LEU A 86 -6.25 13.73 2.21
N THR A 87 -6.85 12.58 1.93
CA THR A 87 -8.11 12.17 2.55
C THR A 87 -7.91 11.67 3.97
N HIS A 88 -6.91 10.84 4.21
CA HIS A 88 -6.57 10.26 5.51
C HIS A 88 -5.15 9.64 5.50
N ALA A 89 -4.70 9.10 6.62
CA ALA A 89 -3.30 8.74 6.85
C ALA A 89 -2.94 7.26 6.66
N HIS A 90 -3.74 6.45 5.98
CA HIS A 90 -3.34 5.09 5.62
C HIS A 90 -2.20 5.10 4.58
N GLU A 91 -1.35 4.07 4.61
CA GLU A 91 -0.18 3.98 3.72
C GLU A 91 -0.55 3.92 2.24
N ASP A 92 -1.66 3.32 1.91
CA ASP A 92 -2.19 3.26 0.54
C ASP A 92 -2.80 4.59 0.04
N HIS A 93 -2.77 5.63 0.90
CA HIS A 93 -3.16 7.02 0.57
C HIS A 93 -2.03 8.03 0.75
N ILE A 94 -1.07 7.81 1.67
CA ILE A 94 0.03 8.75 1.90
C ILE A 94 1.43 8.14 1.78
N GLY A 95 1.52 6.84 1.56
CA GLY A 95 2.79 6.11 1.70
C GLY A 95 3.87 6.53 0.72
N ALA A 96 3.50 6.96 -0.50
CA ALA A 96 4.46 7.38 -1.51
C ALA A 96 4.87 8.86 -1.40
N ILE A 97 4.26 9.65 -0.50
CA ILE A 97 4.42 11.11 -0.51
C ILE A 97 5.88 11.56 -0.38
N ALA A 98 6.63 11.01 0.57
CA ALA A 98 8.03 11.40 0.77
C ALA A 98 8.98 10.88 -0.33
N HIS A 99 8.53 9.92 -1.16
CA HIS A 99 9.30 9.39 -2.28
C HIS A 99 9.05 10.18 -3.57
N LEU A 100 7.81 10.62 -3.80
CA LEU A 100 7.40 11.26 -5.05
C LEU A 100 7.35 12.78 -4.99
N TRP A 101 7.10 13.37 -3.81
CA TRP A 101 7.02 14.82 -3.64
C TRP A 101 8.25 15.59 -4.13
N PRO A 102 9.51 15.10 -3.99
CA PRO A 102 10.67 15.81 -4.54
C PRO A 102 10.62 16.07 -6.06
N LYS A 103 9.82 15.28 -6.80
CA LYS A 103 9.58 15.48 -8.24
C LYS A 103 8.43 16.45 -8.51
N LEU A 104 7.49 16.59 -7.57
CA LEU A 104 6.27 17.38 -7.70
C LEU A 104 6.41 18.78 -7.11
N GLN A 105 6.99 18.92 -5.93
CA GLN A 105 7.31 20.18 -5.25
C GLN A 105 6.12 21.15 -5.14
N CYS A 106 4.93 20.63 -4.82
CA CYS A 106 3.70 21.40 -4.67
C CYS A 106 3.23 21.46 -3.22
N LYS A 107 2.20 22.26 -2.92
CA LYS A 107 1.57 22.33 -1.60
C LYS A 107 0.92 20.99 -1.23
N ILE A 108 0.88 20.69 0.06
CA ILE A 108 0.26 19.51 0.64
C ILE A 108 -0.79 19.97 1.64
N PHE A 109 -2.00 19.43 1.54
CA PHE A 109 -3.13 19.75 2.41
C PHE A 109 -3.56 18.49 3.17
N ALA A 110 -3.59 18.57 4.49
CA ALA A 110 -3.89 17.44 5.35
C ALA A 110 -4.55 17.87 6.66
N THR A 111 -5.40 17.02 7.22
CA THR A 111 -5.92 17.19 8.58
C THR A 111 -4.83 17.01 9.65
N PRO A 112 -5.03 17.45 10.90
CA PRO A 112 -3.98 17.45 11.91
C PRO A 112 -3.29 16.10 12.12
N PHE A 113 -4.05 15.01 12.25
CA PHE A 113 -3.48 13.68 12.46
C PHE A 113 -2.67 13.21 11.25
N THR A 114 -3.19 13.38 10.05
CA THR A 114 -2.49 13.06 8.80
C THR A 114 -1.21 13.89 8.68
N ALA A 115 -1.26 15.19 9.02
CA ALA A 115 -0.10 16.09 8.98
C ALA A 115 1.02 15.65 9.93
N VAL A 116 0.70 15.16 11.13
CA VAL A 116 1.71 14.61 12.05
C VAL A 116 2.46 13.44 11.43
N LEU A 117 1.74 12.49 10.83
CA LEU A 117 2.35 11.30 10.23
C LEU A 117 3.17 11.64 8.97
N ILE A 118 2.72 12.61 8.18
CA ILE A 118 3.47 13.09 7.00
C ILE A 118 4.77 13.74 7.43
N ARG A 119 4.77 14.60 8.44
CA ARG A 119 6.00 15.22 8.96
C ARG A 119 7.03 14.18 9.38
N GLU A 120 6.58 13.08 9.98
CA GLU A 120 7.49 11.98 10.34
C GLU A 120 8.10 11.32 9.10
N LYS A 121 7.30 11.02 8.06
CA LYS A 121 7.78 10.45 6.81
C LYS A 121 8.83 11.34 6.13
N PHE A 122 8.59 12.62 6.06
CA PHE A 122 9.54 13.57 5.47
C PHE A 122 10.81 13.75 6.32
N ARG A 123 10.66 13.74 7.65
CA ARG A 123 11.81 13.78 8.58
C ARG A 123 12.72 12.56 8.42
N GLU A 124 12.15 11.36 8.23
CA GLU A 124 12.92 10.13 7.96
C GLU A 124 13.74 10.25 6.66
N LYS A 125 13.27 11.03 5.69
CA LYS A 125 13.96 11.31 4.42
C LYS A 125 14.81 12.60 4.45
N GLN A 126 14.84 13.31 5.58
CA GLN A 126 15.55 14.58 5.74
C GLN A 126 15.08 15.68 4.76
N ILE A 127 13.79 15.70 4.44
CA ILE A 127 13.17 16.69 3.57
C ILE A 127 12.37 17.67 4.41
N ASP A 128 12.62 18.96 4.23
CA ASP A 128 11.86 20.03 4.90
C ASP A 128 10.63 20.40 4.05
N ILE A 129 9.45 20.31 4.68
CA ILE A 129 8.15 20.67 4.09
C ILE A 129 7.43 21.75 4.91
N THR A 130 8.15 22.45 5.78
CA THR A 130 7.54 23.43 6.72
C THR A 130 6.68 24.46 5.99
N ASN A 131 7.12 24.92 4.83
CA ASN A 131 6.40 25.91 4.03
C ASN A 131 5.37 25.31 3.08
N ASP A 132 5.36 24.00 2.88
CA ASP A 132 4.55 23.32 1.86
C ASP A 132 3.38 22.54 2.45
N LEU A 133 3.49 22.10 3.70
CA LEU A 133 2.41 21.41 4.40
C LEU A 133 1.46 22.42 5.07
N GLN A 134 0.22 22.44 4.62
CA GLN A 134 -0.87 23.21 5.20
C GLN A 134 -1.84 22.29 5.95
N ILE A 135 -2.09 22.61 7.21
CA ILE A 135 -3.05 21.89 8.05
C ILE A 135 -4.43 22.47 7.79
N VAL A 136 -5.39 21.57 7.47
CA VAL A 136 -6.79 21.90 7.27
C VAL A 136 -7.59 21.39 8.47
N GLU A 137 -8.36 22.27 9.09
CA GLU A 137 -9.27 21.88 10.17
C GLU A 137 -10.30 20.86 9.69
N LEU A 138 -10.81 20.04 10.61
CA LEU A 138 -11.92 19.12 10.29
C LEU A 138 -13.12 19.90 9.74
N ASN A 139 -13.70 19.39 8.65
CA ASN A 139 -14.73 20.08 7.87
C ASN A 139 -14.28 21.46 7.31
N GLY A 140 -12.98 21.71 7.23
CA GLY A 140 -12.39 22.93 6.70
C GLY A 140 -12.40 22.99 5.17
N LYS A 141 -11.99 24.13 4.64
CA LYS A 141 -11.98 24.41 3.19
C LYS A 141 -10.61 24.88 2.72
N VAL A 142 -10.31 24.56 1.48
CA VAL A 142 -9.11 24.99 0.75
C VAL A 142 -9.55 25.55 -0.60
N SER A 143 -9.01 26.71 -0.96
CA SER A 143 -9.21 27.32 -2.27
C SER A 143 -7.93 27.21 -3.08
N LEU A 144 -8.01 26.52 -4.21
CA LEU A 144 -6.94 26.33 -5.20
C LEU A 144 -7.53 26.66 -6.58
N ASP A 145 -7.73 27.94 -6.87
CA ASP A 145 -8.39 28.38 -8.08
C ASP A 145 -7.94 27.61 -9.33
N PRO A 146 -8.87 26.93 -10.07
CA PRO A 146 -10.32 27.04 -10.04
C PRO A 146 -11.05 26.03 -9.12
N PHE A 147 -10.37 25.36 -8.20
CA PHE A 147 -10.96 24.36 -7.30
C PHE A 147 -11.27 24.97 -5.93
N GLU A 148 -12.48 24.74 -5.43
CA GLU A 148 -12.84 24.91 -4.01
C GLU A 148 -13.03 23.53 -3.40
N ILE A 149 -12.20 23.19 -2.42
CA ILE A 149 -12.18 21.86 -1.79
C ILE A 149 -12.68 21.98 -0.35
N GLU A 150 -13.64 21.17 0.03
CA GLU A 150 -14.18 21.08 1.38
C GLU A 150 -13.97 19.67 1.90
N TYR A 151 -13.33 19.54 3.06
CA TYR A 151 -13.17 18.29 3.79
C TYR A 151 -14.48 17.93 4.48
N ILE A 152 -14.95 16.71 4.31
CA ILE A 152 -16.20 16.21 4.91
C ILE A 152 -15.84 15.05 5.83
N THR A 153 -16.05 15.23 7.13
CA THR A 153 -15.77 14.16 8.09
C THR A 153 -16.60 12.91 7.80
N LEU A 154 -15.91 11.80 7.66
CA LEU A 154 -16.47 10.45 7.50
C LEU A 154 -16.01 9.57 8.67
N THR A 155 -16.39 8.30 8.67
CA THR A 155 -15.87 7.27 9.58
C THR A 155 -15.14 6.19 8.80
N HIS A 156 -14.04 5.71 9.36
CA HIS A 156 -13.20 4.66 8.79
C HIS A 156 -12.40 3.96 9.91
N SER A 157 -11.43 3.13 9.58
CA SER A 157 -10.56 2.46 10.56
C SER A 157 -9.30 3.25 10.94
N ILE A 158 -9.34 4.56 10.81
CA ILE A 158 -8.26 5.50 11.18
C ILE A 158 -8.89 6.80 11.69
N LEU A 159 -8.09 7.66 12.34
CA LEU A 159 -8.52 8.99 12.75
C LEU A 159 -8.64 9.96 11.57
N GLU A 160 -9.61 10.87 11.68
CA GLU A 160 -9.80 11.99 10.76
C GLU A 160 -9.91 11.57 9.28
N PRO A 161 -10.73 10.56 8.94
CA PRO A 161 -10.99 10.22 7.55
C PRO A 161 -11.95 11.22 6.93
N ASN A 162 -11.68 11.61 5.68
CA ASN A 162 -12.46 12.65 5.01
C ASN A 162 -12.85 12.23 3.59
N GLY A 163 -14.11 12.54 3.23
CA GLY A 163 -14.46 12.76 1.84
C GLY A 163 -14.12 14.19 1.43
N LEU A 164 -14.00 14.43 0.14
CA LEU A 164 -13.67 15.74 -0.43
C LEU A 164 -14.79 16.19 -1.38
N ARG A 165 -15.44 17.30 -1.02
CA ARG A 165 -16.29 18.01 -1.98
C ARG A 165 -15.39 18.94 -2.79
N ILE A 166 -15.25 18.63 -4.07
CA ILE A 166 -14.42 19.39 -5.02
C ILE A 166 -15.38 20.16 -5.95
N LYS A 167 -15.46 21.47 -5.76
CA LYS A 167 -16.27 22.35 -6.61
C LYS A 167 -15.41 23.06 -7.63
N THR A 168 -15.90 23.12 -8.85
CA THR A 168 -15.34 23.86 -9.98
C THR A 168 -16.44 24.66 -10.66
N PRO A 169 -16.12 25.58 -11.59
CA PRO A 169 -17.15 26.24 -12.40
C PRO A 169 -18.04 25.27 -13.22
N ALA A 170 -17.55 24.04 -13.49
CA ALA A 170 -18.31 23.00 -14.20
C ALA A 170 -19.30 22.22 -13.31
N GLY A 171 -19.11 22.24 -11.99
CA GLY A 171 -19.97 21.52 -11.06
C GLY A 171 -19.22 20.96 -9.86
N VAL A 172 -19.91 20.12 -9.09
CA VAL A 172 -19.44 19.52 -7.85
C VAL A 172 -19.12 18.04 -8.06
N ILE A 173 -17.95 17.63 -7.59
CA ILE A 173 -17.52 16.22 -7.46
C ILE A 173 -17.45 15.88 -5.98
N LEU A 174 -17.85 14.68 -5.61
CA LEU A 174 -17.57 14.09 -4.31
C LEU A 174 -16.55 12.94 -4.48
N HIS A 175 -15.36 13.08 -3.90
CA HIS A 175 -14.43 11.98 -3.71
C HIS A 175 -14.61 11.44 -2.29
N THR A 176 -14.99 10.18 -2.14
CA THR A 176 -15.31 9.65 -0.81
C THR A 176 -14.08 9.38 0.05
N GLY A 177 -12.89 9.17 -0.58
CA GLY A 177 -11.83 8.47 0.13
C GLY A 177 -12.32 7.11 0.60
N ASP A 178 -11.71 6.58 1.64
CA ASP A 178 -12.15 5.35 2.30
C ASP A 178 -13.10 5.69 3.44
N TRP A 179 -14.16 4.92 3.57
CA TRP A 179 -15.23 5.26 4.50
C TRP A 179 -16.10 4.07 4.89
N LYS A 180 -16.90 4.25 5.91
CA LYS A 180 -18.04 3.40 6.29
C LYS A 180 -19.11 4.23 6.98
N VAL A 181 -20.26 3.66 7.28
CA VAL A 181 -21.24 4.26 8.20
C VAL A 181 -21.12 3.59 9.56
N ASP A 182 -20.51 4.28 10.51
CA ASP A 182 -20.45 3.83 11.91
C ASP A 182 -21.23 4.80 12.80
N PRO A 183 -22.37 4.40 13.34
CA PRO A 183 -23.16 5.28 14.20
C PRO A 183 -22.49 5.55 15.57
N ASN A 184 -21.51 4.74 15.96
CA ASN A 184 -20.80 4.85 17.24
C ASN A 184 -19.31 4.54 17.04
N PRO A 185 -18.54 5.45 16.43
CA PRO A 185 -17.15 5.20 16.05
C PRO A 185 -16.18 5.12 17.23
N LEU A 186 -16.62 5.51 18.44
CA LEU A 186 -15.88 5.55 19.71
C LEU A 186 -14.84 6.67 19.82
N ILE A 187 -14.21 7.05 18.73
CA ILE A 187 -13.16 8.07 18.69
C ILE A 187 -13.31 8.90 17.40
N GLY A 188 -13.13 10.21 17.52
CA GLY A 188 -13.41 11.15 16.43
C GLY A 188 -14.91 11.46 16.32
N ASP A 189 -15.26 12.20 15.27
CA ASP A 189 -16.63 12.62 15.00
C ASP A 189 -17.40 11.57 14.19
N ASN A 190 -18.71 11.62 14.27
CA ASN A 190 -19.59 10.83 13.40
C ASN A 190 -19.53 11.35 11.97
N ILE A 191 -19.95 10.49 11.03
CA ILE A 191 -20.12 10.89 9.63
C ILE A 191 -21.03 12.11 9.53
N ASN A 192 -20.63 13.11 8.73
CA ASN A 192 -21.40 14.33 8.54
C ASN A 192 -22.52 14.14 7.50
N GLU A 193 -23.50 13.29 7.88
CA GLU A 193 -24.65 12.94 7.02
C GLU A 193 -25.42 14.17 6.54
N LYS A 194 -25.62 15.16 7.43
CA LYS A 194 -26.32 16.40 7.10
C LYS A 194 -25.64 17.10 5.94
N ARG A 195 -24.30 17.25 6.01
CA ARG A 195 -23.54 17.92 4.97
C ARG A 195 -23.54 17.15 3.66
N LEU A 196 -23.49 15.81 3.72
CA LEU A 196 -23.57 14.96 2.53
C LEU A 196 -24.92 15.12 1.81
N LYS A 197 -26.04 15.22 2.54
CA LYS A 197 -27.36 15.50 1.97
C LYS A 197 -27.44 16.89 1.34
N GLU A 198 -26.89 17.92 2.00
CA GLU A 198 -26.80 19.27 1.43
C GLU A 198 -26.00 19.29 0.12
N ILE A 199 -24.87 18.55 0.06
CA ILE A 199 -24.08 18.39 -1.17
C ILE A 199 -24.90 17.71 -2.27
N GLY A 200 -25.69 16.69 -1.91
CA GLY A 200 -26.62 16.05 -2.84
C GLY A 200 -27.67 17.00 -3.41
N GLU A 201 -28.18 17.94 -2.60
CA GLU A 201 -29.12 18.99 -3.02
C GLU A 201 -28.44 20.05 -3.91
N GLU A 202 -27.15 20.33 -3.73
CA GLU A 202 -26.37 21.19 -4.64
C GLU A 202 -26.27 20.59 -6.06
N GLY A 203 -26.39 19.27 -6.18
CA GLY A 203 -26.22 18.50 -7.42
C GLY A 203 -24.79 18.04 -7.62
N VAL A 204 -24.57 16.74 -7.53
CA VAL A 204 -23.26 16.10 -7.68
C VAL A 204 -23.10 15.56 -9.10
N LEU A 205 -22.15 16.14 -9.85
CA LEU A 205 -21.83 15.73 -11.21
C LEU A 205 -21.25 14.31 -11.24
N ALA A 206 -20.28 14.02 -10.35
CA ALA A 206 -19.69 12.70 -10.23
C ALA A 206 -19.32 12.39 -8.76
N MET A 207 -19.46 11.13 -8.37
CA MET A 207 -18.97 10.57 -7.12
C MET A 207 -17.89 9.55 -7.43
N ILE A 208 -16.67 9.79 -6.91
CA ILE A 208 -15.55 8.85 -6.96
C ILE A 208 -15.60 8.05 -5.66
N CYS A 209 -15.83 6.75 -5.74
CA CYS A 209 -16.30 5.98 -4.58
C CYS A 209 -15.51 4.69 -4.34
N ASP A 210 -15.16 4.44 -3.07
CA ASP A 210 -14.55 3.22 -2.57
C ASP A 210 -15.39 1.97 -2.91
N SER A 211 -14.71 0.93 -3.40
CA SER A 211 -15.33 -0.33 -3.88
C SER A 211 -14.95 -1.56 -3.07
N THR A 212 -14.11 -1.41 -2.04
CA THR A 212 -13.43 -2.53 -1.36
C THR A 212 -14.39 -3.63 -0.89
N ASN A 213 -15.53 -3.25 -0.31
CA ASN A 213 -16.49 -4.20 0.27
C ASN A 213 -17.79 -4.34 -0.53
N VAL A 214 -17.81 -3.99 -1.79
CA VAL A 214 -19.04 -4.02 -2.63
C VAL A 214 -19.73 -5.41 -2.70
N PHE A 215 -18.99 -6.49 -2.45
CA PHE A 215 -19.55 -7.85 -2.36
C PHE A 215 -20.18 -8.16 -0.99
N SER A 216 -19.91 -7.37 0.03
CA SER A 216 -20.37 -7.63 1.40
C SER A 216 -21.79 -7.11 1.59
N ALA A 217 -22.71 -8.01 1.93
CA ALA A 217 -24.09 -7.65 2.25
C ALA A 217 -24.21 -6.94 3.62
N GLY A 218 -25.31 -6.25 3.84
CA GLY A 218 -25.61 -5.59 5.11
C GLY A 218 -24.74 -4.35 5.36
N ARG A 219 -24.57 -4.00 6.64
CA ARG A 219 -23.77 -2.87 7.12
C ARG A 219 -22.35 -3.29 7.51
N SER A 220 -21.42 -2.37 7.46
CA SER A 220 -20.02 -2.59 7.88
C SER A 220 -19.86 -2.86 9.39
N GLY A 221 -20.83 -2.43 10.21
CA GLY A 221 -20.81 -2.63 11.65
C GLY A 221 -20.13 -1.49 12.44
N SER A 222 -20.26 -1.53 13.77
CA SER A 222 -19.78 -0.47 14.67
C SER A 222 -18.61 -0.91 15.54
N GLU A 223 -17.66 0.01 15.76
CA GLU A 223 -16.56 -0.19 16.71
C GLU A 223 -17.07 -0.36 18.16
N LEU A 224 -18.23 0.24 18.50
CA LEU A 224 -18.87 0.02 19.81
C LEU A 224 -19.24 -1.45 20.04
N ASP A 225 -19.74 -2.13 19.01
CA ASP A 225 -20.15 -3.53 19.16
C ASP A 225 -18.91 -4.45 19.26
N VAL A 226 -17.82 -4.10 18.56
CA VAL A 226 -16.51 -4.76 18.76
C VAL A 226 -16.03 -4.58 20.20
N ARG A 227 -16.11 -3.36 20.76
CA ARG A 227 -15.73 -3.10 22.16
C ARG A 227 -16.52 -3.95 23.15
N LYS A 228 -17.84 -4.00 23.00
CA LYS A 228 -18.70 -4.81 23.87
C LYS A 228 -18.31 -6.29 23.85
N ASN A 229 -18.12 -6.85 22.65
CA ASN A 229 -17.74 -8.25 22.53
C ASN A 229 -16.30 -8.51 22.96
N MET A 230 -15.37 -7.62 22.65
CA MET A 230 -13.97 -7.69 23.10
C MET A 230 -13.91 -7.75 24.65
N LEU A 231 -14.70 -6.92 25.33
CA LEU A 231 -14.77 -6.95 26.79
C LEU A 231 -15.30 -8.29 27.30
N ASN A 232 -16.35 -8.84 26.68
CA ASN A 232 -16.90 -10.16 27.04
C ASN A 232 -15.85 -11.26 26.87
N VAL A 233 -15.13 -11.25 25.74
CA VAL A 233 -14.03 -12.18 25.45
C VAL A 233 -12.94 -12.07 26.51
N MET A 234 -12.42 -10.86 26.75
CA MET A 234 -11.32 -10.64 27.70
C MET A 234 -11.70 -10.96 29.14
N SER A 235 -12.95 -10.78 29.53
CA SER A 235 -13.45 -11.10 30.90
C SER A 235 -13.40 -12.59 31.21
N ARG A 236 -13.54 -13.48 30.23
CA ARG A 236 -13.45 -14.93 30.42
C ARG A 236 -12.04 -15.48 30.41
N LEU A 237 -11.08 -14.75 29.82
CA LEU A 237 -9.69 -15.16 29.71
C LEU A 237 -8.95 -14.98 31.06
N LYS A 238 -8.26 -16.02 31.52
CA LYS A 238 -7.67 -16.06 32.86
C LYS A 238 -6.16 -15.78 32.90
N LYS A 239 -5.51 -15.82 31.74
CA LYS A 239 -4.06 -15.64 31.62
C LYS A 239 -3.74 -14.40 30.80
N ARG A 240 -2.50 -14.30 30.31
CA ARG A 240 -2.00 -13.23 29.46
C ARG A 240 -2.82 -13.12 28.18
N ILE A 241 -3.10 -11.90 27.77
CA ILE A 241 -3.81 -11.61 26.52
C ILE A 241 -2.86 -10.83 25.62
N ILE A 242 -2.77 -11.26 24.39
CA ILE A 242 -2.11 -10.51 23.32
C ILE A 242 -3.17 -10.14 22.29
N ILE A 243 -3.33 -8.85 22.01
CA ILE A 243 -4.22 -8.36 20.96
C ILE A 243 -3.33 -7.92 19.81
N THR A 244 -3.57 -8.43 18.61
CA THR A 244 -2.89 -7.96 17.42
C THR A 244 -3.88 -7.30 16.47
N SER A 245 -3.54 -6.10 15.98
CA SER A 245 -4.38 -5.30 15.09
C SER A 245 -3.52 -4.40 14.21
N PHE A 246 -4.13 -3.73 13.22
CA PHE A 246 -3.49 -2.65 12.51
C PHE A 246 -3.19 -1.49 13.47
N ALA A 247 -1.96 -1.00 13.47
CA ALA A 247 -1.55 0.10 14.34
C ALA A 247 -2.34 1.39 14.05
N SER A 248 -2.76 1.61 12.81
CA SER A 248 -3.53 2.77 12.37
C SER A 248 -4.95 2.81 12.94
N ASN A 249 -5.52 1.66 13.37
CA ASN A 249 -6.86 1.62 13.95
C ASN A 249 -6.85 2.10 15.41
N VAL A 250 -6.93 3.42 15.59
CA VAL A 250 -6.90 4.06 16.92
C VAL A 250 -8.16 3.75 17.72
N ALA A 251 -9.31 3.53 17.10
CA ALA A 251 -10.54 3.09 17.79
C ALA A 251 -10.36 1.69 18.40
N ARG A 252 -9.65 0.79 17.70
CA ARG A 252 -9.31 -0.54 18.23
C ARG A 252 -8.27 -0.46 19.34
N MET A 253 -7.31 0.45 19.21
CA MET A 253 -6.33 0.76 20.26
C MET A 253 -7.06 1.25 21.52
N GLU A 254 -7.98 2.19 21.40
CA GLU A 254 -8.79 2.71 22.50
C GLU A 254 -9.65 1.60 23.13
N THR A 255 -10.24 0.73 22.31
CA THR A 255 -10.98 -0.46 22.79
C THR A 255 -10.09 -1.39 23.62
N ALA A 256 -8.84 -1.62 23.18
CA ALA A 256 -7.90 -2.45 23.93
C ALA A 256 -7.53 -1.83 25.29
N PHE A 257 -7.33 -0.50 25.36
CA PHE A 257 -7.11 0.23 26.61
C PHE A 257 -8.33 0.12 27.54
N TYR A 258 -9.51 0.41 27.01
CA TYR A 258 -10.76 0.31 27.76
C TYR A 258 -10.98 -1.10 28.35
N CYS A 259 -10.85 -2.14 27.53
CA CYS A 259 -11.03 -3.51 27.97
C CYS A 259 -9.98 -3.96 28.98
N ALA A 260 -8.73 -3.50 28.84
CA ALA A 260 -7.68 -3.78 29.83
C ALA A 260 -8.04 -3.17 31.19
N GLU A 261 -8.45 -1.90 31.23
CA GLU A 261 -8.88 -1.21 32.45
C GLU A 261 -10.08 -1.92 33.09
N GLN A 262 -11.13 -2.22 32.33
CA GLN A 262 -12.36 -2.86 32.84
C GLN A 262 -12.10 -4.29 33.36
N THR A 263 -11.09 -4.97 32.88
CA THR A 263 -10.68 -6.31 33.36
C THR A 263 -9.59 -6.27 34.44
N GLY A 264 -9.22 -5.07 34.92
CA GLY A 264 -8.19 -4.86 35.95
C GLY A 264 -6.81 -5.28 35.53
N ARG A 265 -6.46 -5.09 34.24
CA ARG A 265 -5.17 -5.43 33.64
C ARG A 265 -4.42 -4.16 33.24
N GLN A 266 -3.09 -4.24 33.30
CA GLN A 266 -2.22 -3.27 32.66
C GLN A 266 -2.12 -3.57 31.16
N ILE A 267 -1.81 -2.55 30.36
CA ILE A 267 -1.60 -2.72 28.93
C ILE A 267 -0.22 -2.22 28.51
N SER A 268 0.39 -2.91 27.56
CA SER A 268 1.66 -2.53 26.98
C SER A 268 1.58 -2.53 25.46
N LEU A 269 2.18 -1.52 24.81
CA LEU A 269 2.26 -1.43 23.36
C LEU A 269 3.53 -2.10 22.85
N VAL A 270 3.41 -2.91 21.80
CA VAL A 270 4.54 -3.67 21.23
C VAL A 270 4.61 -3.46 19.71
N GLY A 271 5.73 -2.93 19.26
CA GLY A 271 5.97 -2.59 17.86
C GLY A 271 6.07 -1.09 17.62
N ARG A 272 7.02 -0.71 16.77
CA ARG A 272 7.34 0.71 16.51
C ARG A 272 6.15 1.52 16.01
N SER A 273 5.37 0.95 15.08
CA SER A 273 4.19 1.63 14.53
C SER A 273 3.08 1.81 15.57
N MET A 274 2.88 0.88 16.53
CA MET A 274 1.94 1.08 17.64
C MET A 274 2.31 2.33 18.45
N HIS A 275 3.57 2.45 18.85
CA HIS A 275 4.04 3.62 19.60
C HIS A 275 3.96 4.92 18.79
N ARG A 276 4.27 4.86 17.48
CA ARG A 276 4.19 6.02 16.59
C ARG A 276 2.76 6.55 16.51
N ILE A 277 1.82 5.67 16.20
CA ILE A 277 0.40 6.05 16.08
C ILE A 277 -0.17 6.52 17.43
N TYR A 278 0.15 5.84 18.53
CA TYR A 278 -0.25 6.27 19.87
C TYR A 278 0.21 7.69 20.17
N LYS A 279 1.49 8.00 19.92
CA LYS A 279 2.06 9.34 20.13
C LYS A 279 1.38 10.38 19.23
N ALA A 280 1.18 10.07 17.96
CA ALA A 280 0.49 10.97 17.01
C ALA A 280 -0.95 11.26 17.45
N ALA A 281 -1.70 10.22 17.85
CA ALA A 281 -3.05 10.38 18.38
C ALA A 281 -3.09 11.26 19.64
N ARG A 282 -2.19 11.03 20.59
CA ARG A 282 -2.05 11.85 21.81
C ARG A 282 -1.72 13.30 21.48
N GLN A 283 -0.82 13.55 20.53
CA GLN A 283 -0.44 14.89 20.08
C GLN A 283 -1.64 15.65 19.49
N CYS A 284 -2.53 14.95 18.77
CA CYS A 284 -3.75 15.52 18.20
C CYS A 284 -4.92 15.59 19.21
N GLY A 285 -4.71 15.18 20.45
CA GLY A 285 -5.70 15.32 21.51
C GLY A 285 -6.60 14.09 21.71
N TYR A 286 -6.36 13.00 20.98
CA TYR A 286 -7.05 11.72 21.16
C TYR A 286 -6.42 10.87 22.28
N LEU A 287 -7.10 9.83 22.73
CA LEU A 287 -6.65 8.90 23.78
C LEU A 287 -6.23 9.57 25.12
N LYS A 288 -6.74 10.76 25.43
CA LYS A 288 -6.36 11.49 26.66
C LYS A 288 -6.90 10.85 27.95
N ASN A 289 -8.02 10.15 27.84
CA ASN A 289 -8.74 9.57 28.97
C ASN A 289 -8.50 8.05 29.09
N THR A 290 -7.51 7.49 28.42
CA THR A 290 -7.13 6.09 28.53
C THR A 290 -6.07 5.92 29.62
N ILE A 291 -5.97 4.69 30.18
CA ILE A 291 -4.83 4.34 31.03
C ILE A 291 -3.52 4.48 30.25
N GLU A 292 -2.44 4.83 30.92
CA GLU A 292 -1.11 4.94 30.27
C GLU A 292 -0.53 3.54 30.00
N PRO A 293 -0.02 3.28 28.78
CA PRO A 293 0.64 2.00 28.50
C PRO A 293 1.99 1.92 29.22
N ILE A 294 2.26 0.75 29.79
CA ILE A 294 3.55 0.47 30.45
C ILE A 294 4.61 -0.01 29.43
N ASP A 295 5.88 0.22 29.71
CA ASP A 295 6.99 -0.25 28.88
C ASP A 295 6.98 -1.80 28.82
N PRO A 296 7.20 -2.44 27.67
CA PRO A 296 7.26 -3.91 27.57
C PRO A 296 8.27 -4.56 28.52
N ARG A 297 9.37 -3.87 28.83
CA ARG A 297 10.39 -4.34 29.79
C ARG A 297 9.89 -4.37 31.24
N GLU A 298 8.98 -3.46 31.59
CA GLU A 298 8.31 -3.45 32.88
C GLU A 298 7.16 -4.45 32.91
N ALA A 299 6.42 -4.55 31.79
CA ALA A 299 5.26 -5.42 31.64
C ALA A 299 5.57 -6.90 31.94
N LYS A 300 6.77 -7.37 31.64
CA LYS A 300 7.19 -8.75 31.93
C LYS A 300 7.25 -9.10 33.43
N ASN A 301 7.27 -8.10 34.31
CA ASN A 301 7.28 -8.28 35.76
C ASN A 301 5.87 -8.48 36.35
N PHE A 302 4.83 -8.23 35.56
CA PHE A 302 3.45 -8.46 35.96
C PHE A 302 3.07 -9.93 35.83
N SER A 303 2.20 -10.40 36.72
CA SER A 303 1.64 -11.74 36.58
C SER A 303 0.80 -11.86 35.32
N ARG A 304 0.75 -13.05 34.73
CA ARG A 304 0.13 -13.30 33.41
C ARG A 304 -1.33 -12.85 33.33
N GLU A 305 -2.07 -12.95 34.44
CA GLU A 305 -3.47 -12.53 34.53
C GLU A 305 -3.67 -11.02 34.62
N LYS A 306 -2.59 -10.25 34.78
CA LYS A 306 -2.63 -8.79 34.98
C LYS A 306 -2.09 -7.99 33.79
N ILE A 307 -1.76 -8.64 32.70
CA ILE A 307 -1.14 -7.96 31.56
C ILE A 307 -1.87 -8.25 30.24
N VAL A 308 -2.02 -7.20 29.44
CA VAL A 308 -2.43 -7.23 28.03
C VAL A 308 -1.31 -6.62 27.20
N TYR A 309 -0.97 -7.24 26.09
CA TYR A 309 -0.12 -6.64 25.06
C TYR A 309 -0.94 -6.30 23.84
N LEU A 310 -0.80 -5.07 23.33
CA LEU A 310 -1.34 -4.67 22.03
C LEU A 310 -0.16 -4.56 21.04
N CYS A 311 -0.16 -5.39 20.01
CA CYS A 311 0.99 -5.53 19.13
C CYS A 311 0.66 -5.46 17.64
N THR A 312 1.70 -5.20 16.83
CA THR A 312 1.66 -5.31 15.36
C THR A 312 1.85 -6.76 14.92
N GLY A 313 1.63 -7.05 13.64
CA GLY A 313 1.84 -8.37 13.07
C GLY A 313 0.54 -9.14 12.82
N SER A 314 -0.59 -8.44 12.69
CA SER A 314 -1.91 -9.03 12.47
C SER A 314 -2.10 -9.68 11.10
N GLN A 315 -1.16 -9.45 10.17
CA GLN A 315 -1.17 -10.04 8.82
C GLN A 315 -0.05 -11.08 8.62
N GLY A 316 0.63 -11.48 9.69
CA GLY A 316 1.74 -12.42 9.60
C GLY A 316 3.00 -11.81 8.98
N GLU A 317 3.20 -10.50 9.10
CA GLU A 317 4.38 -9.79 8.62
C GLU A 317 5.64 -10.34 9.31
N PRO A 318 6.69 -10.75 8.55
CA PRO A 318 7.87 -11.42 9.13
C PRO A 318 8.56 -10.60 10.24
N MET A 319 8.55 -9.27 10.12
CA MET A 319 9.13 -8.36 11.11
C MET A 319 8.12 -7.84 12.13
N GLY A 320 6.87 -8.26 12.03
CA GLY A 320 5.81 -7.90 12.97
C GLY A 320 6.07 -8.44 14.38
N ALA A 321 5.61 -7.71 15.40
CA ALA A 321 5.81 -8.11 16.78
C ALA A 321 5.19 -9.48 17.07
N MET A 322 3.99 -9.78 16.55
CA MET A 322 3.32 -11.07 16.76
C MET A 322 4.14 -12.25 16.22
N MET A 323 4.74 -12.13 15.05
CA MET A 323 5.62 -13.17 14.48
C MET A 323 6.84 -13.43 15.36
N ARG A 324 7.45 -12.38 15.90
CA ARG A 324 8.60 -12.52 16.81
C ARG A 324 8.21 -13.15 18.17
N ILE A 325 7.03 -12.80 18.66
CA ILE A 325 6.47 -13.37 19.91
C ILE A 325 6.19 -14.86 19.72
N SER A 326 5.48 -15.23 18.66
CA SER A 326 5.14 -16.64 18.37
C SER A 326 6.34 -17.52 18.06
N SER A 327 7.44 -16.92 17.58
CA SER A 327 8.71 -17.61 17.33
C SER A 327 9.64 -17.61 18.53
N TYR A 328 9.21 -17.10 19.69
CA TYR A 328 9.98 -17.03 20.94
C TYR A 328 11.29 -16.22 20.83
N VAL A 329 11.35 -15.26 19.89
CA VAL A 329 12.55 -14.41 19.67
C VAL A 329 12.32 -12.94 20.04
N HIS A 330 11.15 -12.61 20.60
CA HIS A 330 10.92 -11.25 21.09
C HIS A 330 11.66 -11.03 22.43
N PRO A 331 12.39 -9.91 22.61
CA PRO A 331 13.26 -9.74 23.79
C PRO A 331 12.49 -9.53 25.10
N ASP A 332 11.28 -8.98 25.03
CA ASP A 332 10.56 -8.51 26.22
C ASP A 332 9.17 -9.13 26.39
N VAL A 333 8.64 -9.80 25.38
CA VAL A 333 7.29 -10.39 25.40
C VAL A 333 7.38 -11.89 25.16
N PHE A 334 6.87 -12.65 26.13
CA PHE A 334 6.85 -14.11 26.11
C PHE A 334 5.40 -14.58 26.04
N ILE A 335 5.18 -15.71 25.40
CA ILE A 335 3.90 -16.37 25.31
C ILE A 335 4.02 -17.80 25.82
N GLU A 336 3.02 -18.29 26.56
CA GLU A 336 3.06 -19.58 27.20
C GLU A 336 1.69 -20.27 27.11
N LYS A 337 1.70 -21.59 27.23
CA LYS A 337 0.46 -22.40 27.23
C LYS A 337 -0.60 -21.82 28.17
N GLY A 338 -1.82 -21.69 27.64
CA GLY A 338 -2.97 -21.11 28.32
C GLY A 338 -3.09 -19.58 28.22
N ASP A 339 -2.15 -18.88 27.58
CA ASP A 339 -2.34 -17.50 27.14
C ASP A 339 -3.29 -17.45 25.95
N ALA A 340 -3.78 -16.26 25.60
CA ALA A 340 -4.66 -16.05 24.47
C ALA A 340 -4.12 -14.99 23.52
N VAL A 341 -4.35 -15.18 22.21
CA VAL A 341 -4.09 -14.18 21.17
C VAL A 341 -5.39 -13.84 20.46
N ILE A 342 -5.73 -12.56 20.44
CA ILE A 342 -6.90 -12.02 19.75
C ILE A 342 -6.42 -11.33 18.47
N PHE A 343 -6.77 -11.90 17.32
CA PHE A 343 -6.55 -11.29 16.02
C PHE A 343 -7.71 -10.36 15.67
N SER A 344 -7.54 -9.09 16.01
CA SER A 344 -8.56 -8.06 15.86
C SER A 344 -8.40 -7.30 14.55
N SER A 345 -8.35 -8.05 13.45
CA SER A 345 -8.20 -7.54 12.08
C SER A 345 -8.78 -8.55 11.08
N LYS A 346 -9.24 -8.05 9.94
CA LYS A 346 -9.58 -8.91 8.80
C LYS A 346 -8.30 -9.43 8.14
N ILE A 347 -8.36 -10.63 7.61
CA ILE A 347 -7.28 -11.18 6.79
C ILE A 347 -7.28 -10.48 5.43
N ILE A 348 -6.18 -9.82 5.09
CA ILE A 348 -5.99 -9.24 3.75
C ILE A 348 -5.77 -10.39 2.76
N PRO A 349 -6.50 -10.41 1.62
CA PRO A 349 -6.30 -11.42 0.58
C PRO A 349 -4.81 -11.58 0.19
N GLY A 350 -4.35 -12.84 0.18
CA GLY A 350 -2.94 -13.19 -0.07
C GLY A 350 -2.12 -13.49 1.20
N ASN A 351 -2.59 -13.09 2.38
CA ASN A 351 -1.91 -13.37 3.65
C ASN A 351 -2.43 -14.64 4.37
N GLU A 352 -3.46 -15.29 3.84
CA GLU A 352 -4.16 -16.42 4.48
C GLU A 352 -3.19 -17.53 4.90
N LYS A 353 -2.30 -17.96 3.99
CA LYS A 353 -1.35 -19.04 4.26
C LYS A 353 -0.37 -18.69 5.38
N LYS A 354 0.10 -17.44 5.43
CA LYS A 354 1.03 -16.94 6.47
C LYS A 354 0.33 -16.91 7.82
N LEU A 355 -0.90 -16.37 7.85
CA LEU A 355 -1.70 -16.29 9.08
C LEU A 355 -2.14 -17.66 9.59
N TYR A 356 -2.64 -18.54 8.75
CA TYR A 356 -3.01 -19.89 9.19
C TYR A 356 -1.81 -20.70 9.70
N LYS A 357 -0.62 -20.49 9.13
CA LYS A 357 0.61 -21.08 9.68
C LYS A 357 0.89 -20.55 11.10
N LEU A 358 0.73 -19.24 11.32
CA LEU A 358 0.88 -18.62 12.63
C LEU A 358 -0.18 -19.13 13.63
N HIS A 359 -1.47 -19.16 13.23
CA HIS A 359 -2.55 -19.68 14.07
C HIS A 359 -2.31 -21.14 14.48
N ASN A 360 -1.92 -21.99 13.51
CA ASN A 360 -1.63 -23.40 13.78
C ASN A 360 -0.44 -23.57 14.75
N GLN A 361 0.59 -22.75 14.64
CA GLN A 361 1.72 -22.78 15.58
C GLN A 361 1.27 -22.42 16.99
N LEU A 362 0.50 -21.34 17.15
CA LEU A 362 -0.04 -20.90 18.45
C LEU A 362 -0.92 -21.98 19.08
N VAL A 363 -1.86 -22.52 18.32
CA VAL A 363 -2.76 -23.61 18.82
C VAL A 363 -1.96 -24.84 19.22
N LYS A 364 -0.95 -25.24 18.44
CA LYS A 364 -0.05 -26.36 18.77
C LYS A 364 0.70 -26.14 20.10
N ASP A 365 1.05 -24.90 20.40
CA ASP A 365 1.72 -24.51 21.63
C ASP A 365 0.74 -24.35 22.82
N GLY A 366 -0.54 -24.63 22.61
CA GLY A 366 -1.58 -24.55 23.62
C GLY A 366 -2.03 -23.14 23.95
N ILE A 367 -1.91 -22.23 23.00
CA ILE A 367 -2.40 -20.85 23.05
C ILE A 367 -3.81 -20.80 22.47
N GLU A 368 -4.71 -20.10 23.15
CA GLU A 368 -6.06 -19.85 22.64
C GLU A 368 -6.00 -18.78 21.54
N VAL A 369 -6.44 -19.13 20.32
CA VAL A 369 -6.50 -18.20 19.17
C VAL A 369 -7.94 -17.78 18.96
N ILE A 370 -8.17 -16.46 18.97
CA ILE A 370 -9.46 -15.83 18.77
C ILE A 370 -9.36 -14.89 17.57
N SER A 371 -10.22 -15.06 16.59
CA SER A 371 -10.28 -14.28 15.35
C SER A 371 -11.70 -13.94 14.95
N GLU A 372 -11.90 -13.18 13.88
CA GLU A 372 -13.23 -12.88 13.33
C GLU A 372 -14.02 -14.13 12.91
N GLU A 373 -13.36 -15.27 12.71
CA GLU A 373 -14.00 -16.55 12.41
C GLU A 373 -14.69 -17.18 13.64
N THR A 374 -14.23 -16.84 14.85
CA THR A 374 -14.70 -17.44 16.10
C THR A 374 -15.48 -16.48 16.98
N GLU A 375 -15.15 -15.19 16.93
CA GLU A 375 -15.73 -14.17 17.79
C GLU A 375 -15.86 -12.83 17.04
N PHE A 376 -16.82 -12.02 17.40
CA PHE A 376 -17.00 -10.69 16.81
C PHE A 376 -15.97 -9.70 17.40
N VAL A 377 -14.72 -9.78 16.93
CA VAL A 377 -13.58 -8.96 17.39
C VAL A 377 -13.08 -7.97 16.35
N HIS A 378 -13.74 -7.91 15.20
CA HIS A 378 -13.38 -7.01 14.11
C HIS A 378 -14.60 -6.52 13.34
N VAL A 379 -14.52 -5.30 12.81
CA VAL A 379 -15.41 -4.74 11.77
C VAL A 379 -14.56 -4.07 10.71
N SER A 380 -15.03 -4.10 9.47
CA SER A 380 -14.34 -3.46 8.34
C SER A 380 -14.32 -1.93 8.46
N GLY A 381 -13.33 -1.30 7.87
CA GLY A 381 -13.25 0.14 7.68
C GLY A 381 -13.95 0.65 6.41
N HIS A 382 -14.40 -0.25 5.52
CA HIS A 382 -14.95 0.07 4.21
C HIS A 382 -16.46 -0.20 4.12
N PRO A 383 -17.20 0.51 3.21
CA PRO A 383 -18.65 0.41 3.14
C PRO A 383 -19.12 -0.93 2.58
N ASN A 384 -20.03 -1.58 3.28
CA ASN A 384 -20.83 -2.68 2.74
C ASN A 384 -21.99 -2.14 1.89
N ARG A 385 -22.78 -3.02 1.28
CA ARG A 385 -23.85 -2.62 0.32
C ARG A 385 -24.91 -1.67 0.92
N GLU A 386 -25.30 -1.84 2.18
CA GLU A 386 -26.27 -0.93 2.81
C GLU A 386 -25.66 0.45 3.10
N ASP A 387 -24.36 0.51 3.45
CA ASP A 387 -23.66 1.78 3.61
C ASP A 387 -23.55 2.52 2.26
N LEU A 388 -23.19 1.81 1.18
CA LEU A 388 -23.17 2.37 -0.18
C LEU A 388 -24.53 2.90 -0.60
N LYS A 389 -25.61 2.16 -0.32
CA LYS A 389 -26.98 2.56 -0.61
C LYS A 389 -27.35 3.88 0.09
N GLU A 390 -26.99 4.02 1.37
CA GLU A 390 -27.23 5.28 2.09
C GLU A 390 -26.45 6.45 1.48
N MET A 391 -25.17 6.27 1.16
CA MET A 391 -24.38 7.31 0.49
C MET A 391 -25.01 7.74 -0.83
N TYR A 392 -25.48 6.80 -1.64
CA TYR A 392 -26.15 7.11 -2.90
C TYR A 392 -27.46 7.88 -2.69
N GLN A 393 -28.21 7.56 -1.65
CA GLN A 393 -29.44 8.27 -1.28
C GLN A 393 -29.16 9.70 -0.79
N TRP A 394 -28.07 9.90 -0.05
CA TRP A 394 -27.67 11.22 0.42
C TRP A 394 -27.15 12.11 -0.70
N VAL A 395 -26.27 11.57 -1.54
CA VAL A 395 -25.50 12.34 -2.53
C VAL A 395 -26.18 12.45 -3.89
N LYS A 396 -26.97 11.45 -4.28
CA LYS A 396 -27.72 11.38 -5.56
C LYS A 396 -26.84 11.75 -6.79
N PRO A 397 -25.69 11.10 -6.99
CA PRO A 397 -24.75 11.49 -8.03
C PRO A 397 -25.30 11.22 -9.42
N ARG A 398 -24.99 12.10 -10.41
CA ARG A 398 -25.30 11.84 -11.82
C ARG A 398 -24.39 10.77 -12.43
N CYS A 399 -23.16 10.70 -11.96
CA CYS A 399 -22.15 9.71 -12.36
C CYS A 399 -21.52 9.08 -11.12
N VAL A 400 -21.24 7.78 -11.19
CA VAL A 400 -20.40 7.08 -10.21
C VAL A 400 -19.18 6.49 -10.92
N ILE A 401 -18.02 6.74 -10.38
CA ILE A 401 -16.75 6.17 -10.80
C ILE A 401 -16.20 5.35 -9.63
N PRO A 402 -16.32 4.02 -9.65
CA PRO A 402 -15.70 3.16 -8.67
C PRO A 402 -14.19 3.28 -8.69
N VAL A 403 -13.57 3.34 -7.51
CA VAL A 403 -12.11 3.29 -7.31
C VAL A 403 -11.80 2.38 -6.11
N HIS A 404 -10.54 2.22 -5.76
CA HIS A 404 -10.09 1.44 -4.59
C HIS A 404 -10.67 0.02 -4.59
N GLY A 405 -10.42 -0.71 -5.69
CA GLY A 405 -10.92 -2.07 -5.89
C GLY A 405 -10.28 -2.75 -7.09
N GLU A 406 -10.17 -4.08 -7.03
CA GLU A 406 -9.79 -4.90 -8.17
C GLU A 406 -10.86 -4.84 -9.27
N HIS A 407 -10.55 -5.27 -10.48
CA HIS A 407 -11.51 -5.25 -11.60
C HIS A 407 -12.87 -5.86 -11.26
N ARG A 408 -12.89 -6.97 -10.51
CA ARG A 408 -14.14 -7.61 -10.08
C ARG A 408 -14.98 -6.72 -9.16
N HIS A 409 -14.33 -5.96 -8.25
CA HIS A 409 -15.01 -5.01 -7.37
C HIS A 409 -15.58 -3.84 -8.17
N MET A 410 -14.80 -3.33 -9.14
CA MET A 410 -15.21 -2.24 -10.00
C MET A 410 -16.46 -2.60 -10.81
N ILE A 411 -16.46 -3.79 -11.45
CA ILE A 411 -17.62 -4.28 -12.23
C ILE A 411 -18.85 -4.46 -11.33
N GLU A 412 -18.68 -5.06 -10.16
CA GLU A 412 -19.80 -5.25 -9.23
C GLU A 412 -20.34 -3.92 -8.71
N HIS A 413 -19.46 -2.94 -8.46
CA HIS A 413 -19.88 -1.61 -8.05
C HIS A 413 -20.66 -0.87 -9.17
N ILE A 414 -20.25 -1.03 -10.42
CA ILE A 414 -21.02 -0.52 -11.58
C ILE A 414 -22.39 -1.18 -11.66
N ASN A 415 -22.50 -2.48 -11.42
CA ASN A 415 -23.78 -3.19 -11.41
C ASN A 415 -24.67 -2.67 -10.28
N PHE A 416 -24.10 -2.53 -9.08
CA PHE A 416 -24.80 -1.98 -7.93
C PHE A 416 -25.26 -0.53 -8.17
N ALA A 417 -24.43 0.32 -8.80
CA ALA A 417 -24.80 1.68 -9.16
C ALA A 417 -25.99 1.72 -10.14
N LYS A 418 -26.05 0.77 -11.10
CA LYS A 418 -27.20 0.61 -11.99
C LYS A 418 -28.46 0.17 -11.25
N GLU A 419 -28.34 -0.77 -10.31
CA GLU A 419 -29.46 -1.18 -9.42
C GLU A 419 -29.99 0.03 -8.62
N MET A 420 -29.09 0.90 -8.17
CA MET A 420 -29.41 2.15 -7.48
C MET A 420 -29.85 3.29 -8.41
N GLN A 421 -30.05 3.01 -9.71
CA GLN A 421 -30.52 3.93 -10.72
C GLN A 421 -29.63 5.17 -10.92
N VAL A 422 -28.31 5.03 -10.73
CA VAL A 422 -27.35 6.08 -11.08
C VAL A 422 -27.35 6.26 -12.61
N PRO A 423 -27.54 7.49 -13.14
CA PRO A 423 -27.68 7.69 -14.59
C PRO A 423 -26.46 7.24 -15.41
N HIS A 424 -25.24 7.50 -14.92
CA HIS A 424 -24.01 7.27 -15.67
C HIS A 424 -22.90 6.63 -14.79
N PRO A 425 -22.98 5.33 -14.49
CA PRO A 425 -21.82 4.66 -13.90
C PRO A 425 -20.72 4.44 -14.95
N VAL A 426 -19.47 4.82 -14.63
CA VAL A 426 -18.32 4.74 -15.53
C VAL A 426 -17.22 3.88 -14.90
N GLN A 427 -16.85 2.81 -15.58
CA GLN A 427 -15.70 2.00 -15.20
C GLN A 427 -14.42 2.62 -15.75
N VAL A 428 -13.35 2.64 -14.93
CA VAL A 428 -12.05 3.19 -15.30
C VAL A 428 -10.92 2.21 -14.95
N GLU A 429 -9.82 2.37 -15.64
CA GLU A 429 -8.52 1.78 -15.31
C GLU A 429 -7.53 2.89 -14.98
N ASN A 430 -6.41 2.56 -14.33
CA ASN A 430 -5.33 3.52 -14.12
C ASN A 430 -4.85 4.08 -15.45
N GLY A 431 -4.77 5.39 -15.55
CA GLY A 431 -4.42 6.14 -16.76
C GLY A 431 -5.59 6.57 -17.61
N ASP A 432 -6.81 6.06 -17.41
CA ASP A 432 -7.97 6.54 -18.15
C ASP A 432 -8.27 8.00 -17.81
N ILE A 433 -8.43 8.84 -18.83
CA ILE A 433 -8.86 10.23 -18.68
C ILE A 433 -10.35 10.30 -18.96
N VAL A 434 -11.13 10.52 -17.90
CA VAL A 434 -12.58 10.69 -17.99
C VAL A 434 -12.91 12.16 -18.12
N LYS A 435 -13.63 12.52 -19.16
CA LYS A 435 -14.22 13.85 -19.33
C LYS A 435 -15.55 13.89 -18.60
N LEU A 436 -15.60 14.67 -17.52
CA LEU A 436 -16.81 14.88 -16.73
C LEU A 436 -17.64 16.06 -17.25
N TYR A 437 -16.99 17.04 -17.89
CA TYR A 437 -17.59 18.23 -18.48
C TYR A 437 -16.64 18.79 -19.57
N PRO A 438 -17.13 19.42 -20.68
CA PRO A 438 -18.54 19.54 -21.07
C PRO A 438 -19.07 18.21 -21.65
N GLY A 439 -20.38 18.06 -21.59
CA GLY A 439 -21.09 16.93 -22.18
C GLY A 439 -22.30 16.52 -21.32
N GLU A 440 -23.22 15.80 -21.93
CA GLU A 440 -24.37 15.25 -21.21
C GLU A 440 -24.00 13.99 -20.42
N LYS A 441 -22.97 13.27 -20.89
CA LYS A 441 -22.56 11.98 -20.36
C LYS A 441 -21.05 11.96 -20.15
N PRO A 442 -20.58 11.61 -18.93
CA PRO A 442 -19.17 11.35 -18.70
C PRO A 442 -18.67 10.16 -19.52
N GLU A 443 -17.47 10.28 -20.08
CA GLU A 443 -16.84 9.23 -20.89
C GLU A 443 -15.32 9.21 -20.76
N VAL A 444 -14.73 8.02 -20.88
CA VAL A 444 -13.29 7.86 -21.07
C VAL A 444 -12.96 8.28 -22.50
N TYR A 445 -12.17 9.33 -22.69
CA TYR A 445 -11.89 9.87 -24.01
C TYR A 445 -10.40 9.82 -24.39
N ASP A 446 -9.51 9.65 -23.40
CA ASP A 446 -8.07 9.59 -23.62
C ASP A 446 -7.37 8.73 -22.54
N LYS A 447 -6.08 8.43 -22.72
CA LYS A 447 -5.25 7.71 -21.76
C LYS A 447 -3.96 8.48 -21.44
N ALA A 448 -3.70 8.64 -20.16
CA ALA A 448 -2.42 9.08 -19.64
C ALA A 448 -1.44 7.88 -19.53
N PRO A 449 -0.13 8.10 -19.73
CA PRO A 449 0.86 7.14 -19.29
C PRO A 449 0.67 6.83 -17.80
N SER A 450 0.57 5.56 -17.47
CA SER A 450 0.41 5.06 -16.10
C SER A 450 1.19 3.77 -15.93
N GLY A 451 1.51 3.41 -14.70
CA GLY A 451 2.26 2.21 -14.40
C GLY A 451 2.61 2.13 -12.93
N ARG A 452 3.47 1.19 -12.61
CA ARG A 452 3.97 0.96 -11.25
C ARG A 452 5.45 1.20 -11.20
N LEU A 453 5.93 1.77 -10.11
CA LEU A 453 7.35 1.88 -9.79
C LEU A 453 7.63 1.07 -8.52
N TYR A 454 8.73 0.36 -8.50
CA TYR A 454 9.18 -0.43 -7.35
C TYR A 454 10.23 0.36 -6.57
N LEU A 455 10.07 0.43 -5.26
CA LEU A 455 11.12 0.93 -4.38
C LEU A 455 12.07 -0.21 -4.05
N ASP A 456 13.26 -0.13 -4.62
CA ASP A 456 14.35 -1.08 -4.41
C ASP A 456 15.43 -0.41 -3.55
N GLY A 457 15.41 -0.68 -2.25
CA GLY A 457 16.21 0.06 -1.28
C GLY A 457 15.81 1.54 -1.22
N SER A 458 16.62 2.42 -1.81
CA SER A 458 16.35 3.86 -1.89
C SER A 458 16.04 4.36 -3.32
N VAL A 459 16.00 3.47 -4.29
CA VAL A 459 15.89 3.80 -5.72
C VAL A 459 14.55 3.32 -6.27
N SER A 460 13.88 4.21 -7.02
CA SER A 460 12.70 3.83 -7.81
C SER A 460 13.14 3.16 -9.10
N VAL A 461 12.63 1.96 -9.36
CA VAL A 461 12.95 1.18 -10.56
C VAL A 461 11.69 0.70 -11.27
N ASP A 462 11.78 0.52 -12.57
CA ASP A 462 10.71 -0.11 -13.34
C ASP A 462 10.56 -1.59 -12.99
N PRO A 463 9.34 -2.15 -13.08
CA PRO A 463 9.09 -3.58 -12.91
C PRO A 463 9.96 -4.47 -13.81
N ASP A 464 10.28 -3.97 -15.01
CA ASP A 464 11.11 -4.64 -16.01
C ASP A 464 12.61 -4.37 -15.93
N SER A 465 13.04 -3.66 -14.88
CA SER A 465 14.46 -3.35 -14.67
C SER A 465 15.32 -4.62 -14.54
N GLN A 466 16.59 -4.48 -14.92
CA GLN A 466 17.53 -5.60 -14.90
C GLN A 466 17.71 -6.16 -13.49
N SER A 467 17.73 -5.29 -12.46
CA SER A 467 17.86 -5.71 -11.05
C SER A 467 16.73 -6.65 -10.60
N ILE A 468 15.49 -6.37 -11.00
CA ILE A 468 14.32 -7.21 -10.68
C ILE A 468 14.38 -8.53 -11.44
N LYS A 469 14.73 -8.51 -12.73
CA LYS A 469 14.92 -9.72 -13.55
C LYS A 469 16.00 -10.62 -12.98
N ASP A 470 17.12 -10.05 -12.58
CA ASP A 470 18.25 -10.79 -12.00
C ASP A 470 17.86 -11.44 -10.66
N ARG A 471 17.20 -10.71 -9.76
CA ARG A 471 16.74 -11.29 -8.48
C ARG A 471 15.76 -12.43 -8.65
N LYS A 472 14.78 -12.30 -9.56
CA LYS A 472 13.85 -13.39 -9.90
C LYS A 472 14.61 -14.62 -10.40
N ASN A 473 15.60 -14.41 -11.27
CA ASN A 473 16.41 -15.47 -11.82
C ASN A 473 17.30 -16.12 -10.74
N LEU A 474 17.98 -15.32 -9.94
CA LEU A 474 18.82 -15.79 -8.81
C LEU A 474 17.98 -16.60 -7.80
N SER A 475 16.81 -16.10 -7.43
CA SER A 475 15.90 -16.79 -6.50
C SER A 475 15.44 -18.15 -7.05
N ALA A 476 15.15 -18.23 -8.34
CA ALA A 476 14.64 -19.45 -8.97
C ALA A 476 15.72 -20.48 -9.29
N ASN A 477 16.91 -20.03 -9.69
CA ASN A 477 17.93 -20.88 -10.33
C ASN A 477 19.28 -20.91 -9.60
N GLY A 478 19.52 -20.04 -8.64
CA GLY A 478 20.81 -19.89 -7.98
C GLY A 478 21.88 -19.19 -8.85
N TYR A 479 23.10 -19.16 -8.32
CA TYR A 479 24.23 -18.43 -8.87
C TYR A 479 25.45 -19.35 -9.01
N LEU A 480 26.20 -19.20 -10.12
CA LEU A 480 27.47 -19.85 -10.38
C LEU A 480 28.46 -18.82 -10.89
N GLU A 481 29.62 -18.75 -10.27
CA GLU A 481 30.76 -17.96 -10.69
C GLU A 481 31.95 -18.86 -11.00
N VAL A 482 32.57 -18.60 -12.14
CA VAL A 482 33.74 -19.33 -12.63
C VAL A 482 34.81 -18.31 -12.95
N THR A 483 35.96 -18.41 -12.28
CA THR A 483 37.12 -17.58 -12.59
C THR A 483 38.24 -18.45 -13.16
N ILE A 484 38.68 -18.13 -14.37
CA ILE A 484 39.73 -18.86 -15.11
C ILE A 484 40.93 -17.94 -15.28
N MET A 485 42.07 -18.40 -14.83
CA MET A 485 43.35 -17.72 -15.04
C MET A 485 43.95 -18.11 -16.39
N ILE A 486 44.39 -17.12 -17.18
CA ILE A 486 44.99 -17.33 -18.48
C ILE A 486 46.38 -16.66 -18.55
N THR A 487 47.36 -17.39 -19.08
CA THR A 487 48.69 -16.86 -19.28
C THR A 487 48.71 -15.80 -20.42
N PRO A 488 49.78 -14.98 -20.56
CA PRO A 488 49.90 -14.04 -21.66
C PRO A 488 49.84 -14.70 -23.05
N LYS A 489 50.20 -15.99 -23.14
CA LYS A 489 50.11 -16.79 -24.36
C LYS A 489 48.71 -17.41 -24.58
N GLY A 490 47.72 -17.06 -23.78
CA GLY A 490 46.34 -17.55 -23.91
C GLY A 490 46.14 -19.00 -23.48
N LYS A 491 47.00 -19.56 -22.61
CA LYS A 491 46.79 -20.90 -22.02
C LYS A 491 46.16 -20.78 -20.64
N ILE A 492 45.25 -21.68 -20.32
CA ILE A 492 44.66 -21.77 -18.97
C ILE A 492 45.76 -22.18 -18.00
N HIS A 493 45.84 -21.48 -16.88
CA HIS A 493 46.76 -21.73 -15.78
C HIS A 493 45.96 -22.15 -14.55
N ASN A 494 46.28 -23.31 -14.03
CA ASN A 494 45.60 -23.94 -12.88
C ASN A 494 44.10 -24.27 -13.11
N ASN A 495 43.50 -24.97 -12.12
CA ASN A 495 42.07 -25.26 -12.11
C ASN A 495 41.25 -23.98 -11.96
N PRO A 496 40.04 -23.91 -12.53
CA PRO A 496 39.15 -22.77 -12.36
C PRO A 496 38.76 -22.60 -10.88
N ILE A 497 38.60 -21.37 -10.44
CA ILE A 497 38.03 -21.07 -9.13
C ILE A 497 36.51 -21.02 -9.27
N LEU A 498 35.82 -21.87 -8.51
CA LEU A 498 34.37 -22.05 -8.58
C LEU A 498 33.68 -21.56 -7.31
N SER A 499 32.65 -20.74 -7.47
CA SER A 499 31.76 -20.36 -6.37
C SER A 499 30.31 -20.50 -6.81
N PHE A 500 29.48 -21.11 -6.00
CA PHE A 500 28.05 -21.24 -6.26
C PHE A 500 27.20 -21.11 -5.01
N ARG A 501 25.95 -20.61 -5.19
CA ARG A 501 24.97 -20.41 -4.13
C ARG A 501 23.57 -20.76 -4.66
N GLY A 502 22.75 -21.32 -3.79
CA GLY A 502 21.34 -21.64 -4.09
C GLY A 502 21.14 -22.73 -5.13
N LEU A 503 22.15 -23.57 -5.42
CA LEU A 503 22.03 -24.77 -6.24
C LEU A 503 21.81 -25.99 -5.33
N PRO A 504 20.85 -26.88 -5.65
CA PRO A 504 20.62 -28.12 -4.92
C PRO A 504 21.66 -29.18 -5.37
N VAL A 505 22.85 -29.11 -4.81
CA VAL A 505 23.97 -30.01 -5.11
C VAL A 505 24.07 -31.05 -3.98
N ASP A 506 23.90 -32.33 -4.31
CA ASP A 506 23.94 -33.44 -3.35
C ASP A 506 25.37 -33.73 -2.90
N ASP A 507 26.29 -33.89 -3.87
CA ASP A 507 27.73 -34.05 -3.62
C ASP A 507 28.48 -32.86 -4.23
N ARG A 508 29.11 -32.08 -3.33
CA ARG A 508 29.81 -30.86 -3.74
C ARG A 508 31.08 -31.15 -4.52
N ASP A 509 31.83 -32.17 -4.12
CA ASP A 509 33.12 -32.47 -4.71
C ASP A 509 32.95 -33.11 -6.08
N ASP A 510 31.96 -34.02 -6.26
CA ASP A 510 31.58 -34.58 -7.54
C ASP A 510 31.06 -33.52 -8.52
N PHE A 511 30.24 -32.57 -8.02
CA PHE A 511 29.75 -31.46 -8.84
C PHE A 511 30.87 -30.53 -9.31
N VAL A 512 31.79 -30.19 -8.39
CA VAL A 512 32.96 -29.34 -8.71
C VAL A 512 33.84 -30.04 -9.73
N TYR A 513 34.19 -31.32 -9.51
CA TYR A 513 35.02 -32.10 -10.43
C TYR A 513 34.42 -32.17 -11.84
N GLY A 514 33.14 -32.54 -11.94
CA GLY A 514 32.47 -32.60 -13.23
C GLY A 514 32.34 -31.26 -13.93
N LEU A 515 32.18 -30.16 -13.17
CA LEU A 515 32.14 -28.80 -13.74
C LEU A 515 33.53 -28.38 -14.27
N GLU A 516 34.61 -28.74 -13.54
CA GLU A 516 36.00 -28.51 -13.99
C GLU A 516 36.30 -29.25 -15.30
N GLU A 517 35.88 -30.53 -15.41
CA GLU A 517 36.02 -31.30 -16.65
C GLU A 517 35.29 -30.66 -17.84
N GLU A 518 34.05 -30.18 -17.62
CA GLU A 518 33.27 -29.54 -18.68
C GLU A 518 33.87 -28.19 -19.10
N ILE A 519 34.42 -27.42 -18.16
CA ILE A 519 35.14 -26.18 -18.42
C ILE A 519 36.41 -26.47 -19.22
N GLU A 520 37.19 -27.46 -18.85
CA GLU A 520 38.40 -27.83 -19.55
C GLU A 520 38.10 -28.30 -20.98
N LYS A 521 37.14 -29.19 -21.14
CA LYS A 521 36.68 -29.72 -22.43
C LYS A 521 36.25 -28.56 -23.39
N THR A 522 35.43 -27.64 -22.87
CA THR A 522 34.95 -26.49 -23.64
C THR A 522 36.12 -25.58 -24.03
N SER A 523 36.99 -25.28 -23.07
CA SER A 523 38.12 -24.37 -23.27
C SER A 523 39.13 -24.86 -24.30
N ARG A 524 39.37 -26.18 -24.43
CA ARG A 524 40.29 -26.78 -25.41
C ARG A 524 39.88 -26.49 -26.86
N THR A 525 38.63 -26.18 -27.12
CA THR A 525 38.12 -25.87 -28.47
C THR A 525 38.36 -24.44 -28.92
N PHE A 526 38.86 -23.57 -28.01
CA PHE A 526 39.06 -22.15 -28.28
C PHE A 526 40.54 -21.77 -28.26
N LYS A 527 40.94 -20.86 -29.20
CA LYS A 527 42.21 -20.14 -29.14
C LYS A 527 41.97 -18.80 -28.45
N ILE A 528 42.83 -18.43 -27.49
CA ILE A 528 42.68 -17.22 -26.69
C ILE A 528 43.81 -16.26 -27.10
N GLY A 529 43.54 -15.34 -28.01
CA GLY A 529 44.57 -14.40 -28.51
C GLY A 529 44.05 -12.98 -28.76
N SER A 530 42.72 -12.81 -28.82
CA SER A 530 42.11 -11.52 -29.02
C SER A 530 40.89 -11.34 -28.09
N LYS A 531 40.46 -10.09 -27.81
CA LYS A 531 39.26 -9.79 -27.02
C LYS A 531 38.01 -10.48 -27.57
N GLN A 532 37.87 -10.60 -28.88
CA GLN A 532 36.74 -11.30 -29.49
C GLN A 532 36.74 -12.79 -29.18
N GLN A 533 37.93 -13.42 -29.22
CA GLN A 533 38.07 -14.83 -28.89
C GLN A 533 37.80 -15.10 -27.38
N GLU A 534 38.21 -14.20 -26.50
CA GLU A 534 37.88 -14.24 -25.07
C GLU A 534 36.37 -14.16 -24.85
N HIS A 535 35.68 -13.25 -25.57
CA HIS A 535 34.24 -13.11 -25.48
C HIS A 535 33.51 -14.38 -25.94
N ASN A 536 33.93 -14.94 -27.08
CA ASN A 536 33.37 -16.19 -27.58
C ASN A 536 33.59 -17.37 -26.62
N LEU A 537 34.74 -17.44 -25.96
CA LEU A 537 35.00 -18.45 -24.90
C LEU A 537 34.13 -18.24 -23.69
N ILE A 538 33.94 -17.02 -23.19
CA ILE A 538 33.05 -16.69 -22.09
C ILE A 538 31.62 -17.16 -22.39
N ASP A 539 31.12 -16.89 -23.58
CA ASP A 539 29.77 -17.27 -23.96
C ASP A 539 29.62 -18.81 -24.06
N ALA A 540 30.58 -19.48 -24.64
CA ALA A 540 30.59 -20.95 -24.71
C ALA A 540 30.65 -21.60 -23.32
N LEU A 541 31.48 -21.06 -22.43
CA LEU A 541 31.59 -21.54 -21.05
C LEU A 541 30.30 -21.28 -20.24
N LYS A 542 29.65 -20.13 -20.40
CA LYS A 542 28.32 -19.86 -19.82
C LYS A 542 27.30 -20.92 -20.24
N ILE A 543 27.27 -21.24 -21.53
CA ILE A 543 26.35 -22.24 -22.06
C ILE A 543 26.67 -23.63 -21.48
N ALA A 544 27.95 -24.05 -21.51
CA ALA A 544 28.39 -25.36 -21.03
C ALA A 544 28.13 -25.54 -19.53
N CYS A 545 28.54 -24.58 -18.71
CA CYS A 545 28.32 -24.61 -17.26
C CYS A 545 26.83 -24.62 -16.88
N ARG A 546 25.99 -23.84 -17.57
CA ARG A 546 24.54 -23.85 -17.34
C ARG A 546 23.89 -25.15 -17.78
N LYS A 547 24.36 -25.77 -18.87
CA LYS A 547 23.88 -27.08 -19.34
C LYS A 547 24.24 -28.16 -18.34
N PHE A 548 25.51 -28.26 -17.93
CA PHE A 548 25.98 -29.20 -16.93
C PHE A 548 25.21 -29.05 -15.62
N SER A 549 25.09 -27.81 -15.10
CA SER A 549 24.34 -27.57 -13.86
C SER A 549 22.88 -28.03 -13.99
N LYS A 550 22.23 -27.79 -15.14
CA LYS A 550 20.86 -28.25 -15.38
C LYS A 550 20.74 -29.77 -15.37
N GLU A 551 21.70 -30.47 -15.99
CA GLU A 551 21.69 -31.96 -16.06
C GLU A 551 21.87 -32.56 -14.66
N ARG A 552 22.68 -31.94 -13.80
CA ARG A 552 22.99 -32.41 -12.44
C ARG A 552 21.97 -31.98 -11.38
N THR A 553 21.42 -30.77 -11.50
CA THR A 553 20.62 -30.15 -10.42
C THR A 553 19.19 -29.79 -10.83
N GLY A 554 18.85 -29.91 -12.13
CA GLY A 554 17.59 -29.41 -12.68
C GLY A 554 17.51 -27.88 -12.82
N LYS A 555 18.52 -27.13 -12.33
CA LYS A 555 18.55 -25.66 -12.32
C LYS A 555 19.53 -25.08 -13.33
N LYS A 556 19.18 -23.92 -13.92
CA LYS A 556 20.05 -23.14 -14.82
C LYS A 556 20.54 -21.90 -14.09
N PRO A 557 21.67 -21.95 -13.35
CA PRO A 557 22.11 -20.83 -12.55
C PRO A 557 22.37 -19.56 -13.35
N PHE A 558 22.20 -18.42 -12.70
CA PHE A 558 22.79 -17.18 -13.19
C PHE A 558 24.31 -17.36 -13.17
N THR A 559 24.94 -17.40 -14.37
CA THR A 559 26.35 -17.81 -14.50
C THR A 559 27.21 -16.62 -14.93
N ASN A 560 28.24 -16.36 -14.13
CA ASN A 560 29.28 -15.39 -14.46
C ASN A 560 30.61 -16.10 -14.74
N ILE A 561 31.29 -15.71 -15.83
CA ILE A 561 32.60 -16.25 -16.21
C ILE A 561 33.59 -15.09 -16.24
N ASN A 562 34.63 -15.20 -15.45
CA ASN A 562 35.72 -14.24 -15.39
C ASN A 562 36.98 -14.84 -15.98
N LEU A 563 37.59 -14.17 -16.96
CA LEU A 563 38.92 -14.50 -17.48
C LEU A 563 39.91 -13.48 -16.91
N VAL A 564 40.91 -13.97 -16.15
CA VAL A 564 41.95 -13.14 -15.54
C VAL A 564 43.28 -13.46 -16.17
N ARG A 565 43.95 -12.48 -16.79
CA ARG A 565 45.31 -12.61 -17.30
C ARG A 565 46.31 -12.45 -16.18
N ILE A 566 47.26 -13.39 -16.08
CA ILE A 566 48.31 -13.43 -15.06
C ILE A 566 49.71 -13.27 -15.72
#